data_8d5c44869048bdf17a972b17b701d2b3
#
_entry.id   8d5c44869048bdf17a972b17b701d2b3
#
_cell.length_a   1.000
_cell.length_b   1.000
_cell.length_c   1.000
_cell.angle_alpha   90.00
_cell.angle_beta   90.00
_cell.angle_gamma   90.00
#
_symmetry.space_group_name_H-M   'P 1'
#
loop_
_entity.id
_entity.type
_entity.pdbx_description
1 polymer ?
#
loop_
_entity_poly.entity_id
_entity_poly.type
_entity_poly.pdbx_seq_one_letter_code
_entity_poly.pdbx_strand_id
1 'polypeptide(L)'
;MHPLIACTETVASVARHGVVHRISARVASVLITLMCSGLDVNAQGFEGLESDSIQCLQTGNRSICQRALDKAEVLQRLASTRQAYPCQTMLLGVQADLILQQLGDGRGDLAISDLEAARRSCPGL
;
A
#
# COMPACT_ATOMS: atom_id res chain seq x y z
N MET A 1 -11.50 -19.81 7.60
CA MET A 1 -12.73 -19.43 6.84
C MET A 1 -12.53 -18.01 6.35
N HIS A 2 -12.05 -17.85 5.11
CA HIS A 2 -11.91 -16.53 4.49
C HIS A 2 -13.14 -16.30 3.61
N PRO A 3 -13.83 -15.18 3.71
CA PRO A 3 -14.85 -14.82 2.73
C PRO A 3 -14.14 -14.33 1.46
N LEU A 4 -14.21 -15.14 0.43
CA LEU A 4 -14.05 -14.70 -0.95
C LEU A 4 -15.21 -13.76 -1.27
N ILE A 5 -15.06 -12.48 -1.01
CA ILE A 5 -16.04 -11.46 -1.34
C ILE A 5 -15.77 -11.03 -2.78
N ALA A 6 -16.40 -11.72 -3.77
CA ALA A 6 -17.54 -11.10 -4.39
C ALA A 6 -17.23 -9.92 -5.31
N CYS A 7 -16.45 -10.19 -6.40
CA CYS A 7 -16.54 -9.38 -7.64
C CYS A 7 -17.73 -9.80 -8.53
N THR A 8 -18.63 -10.69 -8.06
CA THR A 8 -19.67 -11.29 -8.89
C THR A 8 -21.04 -10.62 -8.82
N GLU A 9 -21.29 -9.69 -7.89
CA GLU A 9 -22.63 -9.13 -7.71
C GLU A 9 -22.97 -7.85 -8.50
N THR A 10 -21.99 -7.18 -9.07
CA THR A 10 -22.26 -5.89 -9.74
C THR A 10 -22.65 -6.02 -11.21
N VAL A 11 -22.55 -7.20 -11.81
CA VAL A 11 -22.85 -7.40 -13.25
C VAL A 11 -24.33 -7.66 -13.52
N ALA A 12 -25.13 -8.06 -12.53
CA ALA A 12 -26.53 -8.43 -12.73
C ALA A 12 -27.50 -7.24 -12.81
N SER A 13 -27.07 -6.01 -12.46
CA SER A 13 -28.00 -4.85 -12.41
C SER A 13 -28.02 -3.97 -13.67
N VAL A 14 -27.12 -4.17 -14.62
CA VAL A 14 -27.03 -3.32 -15.82
C VAL A 14 -27.88 -3.86 -17.00
N ALA A 15 -28.45 -5.04 -16.88
CA ALA A 15 -29.16 -5.70 -17.99
C ALA A 15 -30.63 -5.30 -18.16
N ARG A 16 -31.14 -4.24 -17.52
CA ARG A 16 -32.60 -3.91 -17.57
C ARG A 16 -32.98 -2.58 -18.23
N HIS A 17 -32.11 -1.93 -18.96
CA HIS A 17 -32.57 -0.82 -19.79
C HIS A 17 -32.13 -1.07 -21.24
N GLY A 18 -33.11 -1.49 -22.04
CA GLY A 18 -32.97 -1.81 -23.43
C GLY A 18 -32.59 -0.59 -24.27
N VAL A 19 -31.44 -0.64 -24.87
CA VAL A 19 -31.18 -0.04 -26.18
C VAL A 19 -30.21 -0.98 -26.90
N VAL A 20 -30.68 -1.44 -28.05
CA VAL A 20 -30.03 -2.36 -28.96
C VAL A 20 -28.74 -1.76 -29.50
N HIS A 21 -27.62 -2.23 -29.03
CA HIS A 21 -26.41 -2.29 -29.84
C HIS A 21 -25.77 -3.66 -29.62
N ARG A 22 -25.81 -4.48 -30.66
CA ARG A 22 -25.07 -5.75 -30.75
C ARG A 22 -23.58 -5.45 -30.76
N ILE A 23 -23.02 -5.13 -29.62
CA ILE A 23 -21.58 -5.17 -29.38
C ILE A 23 -21.28 -6.60 -28.97
N SER A 24 -20.46 -7.26 -29.81
CA SER A 24 -20.12 -8.67 -29.67
C SER A 24 -19.67 -8.96 -28.24
N ALA A 25 -20.33 -9.94 -27.59
CA ALA A 25 -20.10 -10.34 -26.19
C ALA A 25 -18.65 -10.70 -25.83
N ARG A 26 -17.79 -10.84 -26.86
CA ARG A 26 -16.37 -11.16 -26.70
C ARG A 26 -15.50 -9.94 -26.38
N VAL A 27 -15.91 -8.72 -26.73
CA VAL A 27 -15.14 -7.50 -26.45
C VAL A 27 -15.40 -6.98 -25.02
N ALA A 28 -16.61 -7.17 -24.52
CA ALA A 28 -16.96 -6.77 -23.16
C ALA A 28 -16.22 -7.60 -22.08
N SER A 29 -15.98 -8.89 -22.33
CA SER A 29 -15.25 -9.76 -21.40
C SER A 29 -13.77 -9.35 -21.22
N VAL A 30 -13.13 -8.88 -22.29
CA VAL A 30 -11.71 -8.49 -22.24
C VAL A 30 -11.52 -7.17 -21.49
N LEU A 31 -12.46 -6.23 -21.63
CA LEU A 31 -12.38 -4.93 -20.95
C LEU A 31 -12.61 -5.04 -19.42
N ILE A 32 -13.47 -5.99 -19.00
CA ILE A 32 -13.74 -6.21 -17.56
C ILE A 32 -12.52 -6.87 -16.88
N THR A 33 -11.79 -7.73 -17.60
CA THR A 33 -10.59 -8.39 -17.05
C THR A 33 -9.43 -7.42 -16.85
N LEU A 34 -9.32 -6.36 -17.66
CA LEU A 34 -8.28 -5.34 -17.47
C LEU A 34 -8.56 -4.39 -16.29
N MET A 35 -9.82 -4.21 -15.91
CA MET A 35 -10.17 -3.35 -14.77
C MET A 35 -10.01 -4.05 -13.42
N CYS A 36 -9.94 -5.39 -13.39
CA CYS A 36 -9.67 -6.18 -12.19
C CYS A 36 -8.18 -6.46 -11.98
N SER A 37 -7.28 -5.92 -12.80
CA SER A 37 -5.85 -5.82 -12.46
C SER A 37 -5.72 -4.76 -11.38
N GLY A 38 -6.42 -4.98 -10.26
CA GLY A 38 -6.30 -4.21 -9.05
C GLY A 38 -4.83 -4.21 -8.69
N LEU A 39 -4.30 -3.03 -8.58
CA LEU A 39 -3.06 -2.72 -7.93
C LEU A 39 -2.82 -3.76 -6.82
N ASP A 40 -1.90 -4.68 -7.05
CA ASP A 40 -1.33 -5.54 -6.02
C ASP A 40 -0.55 -4.65 -5.04
N VAL A 41 -1.29 -3.86 -4.28
CA VAL A 41 -0.75 -3.06 -3.18
C VAL A 41 -0.11 -3.98 -2.13
N ASN A 42 -0.51 -5.25 -2.11
CA ASN A 42 0.05 -6.28 -1.25
C ASN A 42 1.35 -6.93 -1.77
N ALA A 43 1.68 -6.80 -3.05
CA ALA A 43 2.89 -7.42 -3.60
C ALA A 43 4.18 -6.66 -3.27
N GLN A 44 4.08 -5.44 -2.74
CA GLN A 44 5.25 -4.63 -2.38
C GLN A 44 5.49 -4.54 -0.87
N GLY A 45 4.66 -5.09 -0.04
CA GLY A 45 4.82 -5.22 1.39
C GLY A 45 5.81 -4.24 2.06
N PHE A 46 6.54 -4.72 3.03
CA PHE A 46 7.56 -3.94 3.72
C PHE A 46 8.76 -3.58 2.83
N GLU A 47 9.10 -4.40 1.82
CA GLU A 47 10.25 -4.15 0.92
C GLU A 47 10.11 -2.85 0.14
N GLY A 48 8.92 -2.55 -0.35
CA GLY A 48 8.66 -1.30 -1.06
C GLY A 48 8.75 -0.06 -0.15
N LEU A 49 8.35 -0.18 1.12
CA LEU A 49 8.56 0.84 2.13
C LEU A 49 10.05 1.03 2.41
N GLU A 50 10.79 -0.06 2.65
CA GLU A 50 12.22 -0.04 2.96
C GLU A 50 13.02 0.69 1.89
N SER A 51 12.82 0.35 0.62
CA SER A 51 13.50 0.99 -0.51
C SER A 51 13.26 2.50 -0.57
N ASP A 52 12.00 2.93 -0.52
CA ASP A 52 11.67 4.37 -0.58
C ASP A 52 12.13 5.11 0.69
N SER A 53 12.07 4.46 1.86
CA SER A 53 12.53 5.05 3.12
C SER A 53 14.04 5.28 3.12
N ILE A 54 14.83 4.30 2.72
CA ILE A 54 16.30 4.45 2.61
C ILE A 54 16.62 5.62 1.67
N GLN A 55 15.99 5.66 0.50
CA GLN A 55 16.23 6.72 -0.46
C GLN A 55 15.80 8.10 0.07
N CYS A 56 14.68 8.18 0.80
CA CYS A 56 14.24 9.40 1.47
C CYS A 56 15.28 9.86 2.51
N LEU A 57 15.71 8.95 3.39
CA LEU A 57 16.64 9.26 4.47
C LEU A 57 18.01 9.68 3.96
N GLN A 58 18.45 9.18 2.81
CA GLN A 58 19.72 9.54 2.18
C GLN A 58 19.66 10.84 1.40
N THR A 59 18.54 11.15 0.74
CA THR A 59 18.47 12.26 -0.23
C THR A 59 17.66 13.45 0.24
N GLY A 60 16.74 13.25 1.19
CA GLY A 60 15.78 14.27 1.60
C GLY A 60 14.78 14.66 0.50
N ASN A 61 14.70 13.88 -0.60
CA ASN A 61 13.81 14.21 -1.70
C ASN A 61 12.35 14.11 -1.29
N ARG A 62 11.65 15.26 -1.31
CA ARG A 62 10.28 15.38 -0.82
C ARG A 62 9.32 14.37 -1.45
N SER A 63 9.40 14.14 -2.76
CA SER A 63 8.48 13.22 -3.44
C SER A 63 8.71 11.77 -3.05
N ILE A 64 9.97 11.39 -2.83
CA ILE A 64 10.34 10.05 -2.35
C ILE A 64 9.91 9.87 -0.91
N CYS A 65 10.18 10.85 -0.06
CA CYS A 65 9.76 10.83 1.34
C CYS A 65 8.23 10.73 1.47
N GLN A 66 7.48 11.43 0.62
CA GLN A 66 6.02 11.33 0.63
C GLN A 66 5.54 9.93 0.25
N ARG A 67 6.12 9.30 -0.79
CA ARG A 67 5.78 7.91 -1.14
C ARG A 67 6.10 6.92 -0.01
N ALA A 68 7.23 7.12 0.67
CA ALA A 68 7.59 6.30 1.83
C ALA A 68 6.57 6.48 2.97
N LEU A 69 6.16 7.70 3.26
CA LEU A 69 5.14 8.01 4.26
C LEU A 69 3.79 7.34 3.94
N ASP A 70 3.33 7.45 2.70
CA ASP A 70 2.07 6.85 2.26
C ASP A 70 2.09 5.32 2.44
N LYS A 71 3.22 4.67 2.10
CA LYS A 71 3.41 3.23 2.31
C LYS A 71 3.46 2.87 3.80
N ALA A 72 4.18 3.64 4.61
CA ALA A 72 4.27 3.41 6.05
C ALA A 72 2.90 3.53 6.71
N GLU A 73 2.06 4.49 6.29
CA GLU A 73 0.70 4.66 6.80
C GLU A 73 -0.19 3.46 6.44
N VAL A 74 -0.13 2.97 5.20
CA VAL A 74 -0.88 1.78 4.78
C VAL A 74 -0.50 0.56 5.62
N LEU A 75 0.80 0.31 5.80
CA LEU A 75 1.27 -0.81 6.63
C LEU A 75 0.91 -0.64 8.09
N GLN A 76 0.98 0.57 8.63
CA GLN A 76 0.58 0.87 10.01
C GLN A 76 -0.90 0.58 10.24
N ARG A 77 -1.79 0.96 9.33
CA ARG A 77 -3.22 0.62 9.39
C ARG A 77 -3.44 -0.90 9.32
N LEU A 78 -2.72 -1.59 8.45
CA LEU A 78 -2.79 -3.04 8.33
C LEU A 78 -2.30 -3.73 9.62
N ALA A 79 -1.20 -3.26 10.22
CA ALA A 79 -0.71 -3.74 11.51
C ALA A 79 -1.76 -3.53 12.62
N SER A 80 -2.43 -2.38 12.62
CA SER A 80 -3.52 -2.08 13.55
C SER A 80 -4.68 -3.06 13.41
N THR A 81 -5.15 -3.32 12.18
CA THR A 81 -6.26 -4.25 11.93
C THR A 81 -5.93 -5.68 12.33
N ARG A 82 -4.66 -6.06 12.26
CA ARG A 82 -4.14 -7.37 12.69
C ARG A 82 -3.77 -7.44 14.17
N GLN A 83 -3.95 -6.33 14.91
CA GLN A 83 -3.54 -6.19 16.31
C GLN A 83 -2.04 -6.45 16.52
N ALA A 84 -1.22 -6.21 15.50
CA ALA A 84 0.24 -6.33 15.55
C ALA A 84 0.85 -5.04 16.14
N TYR A 85 0.57 -4.77 17.42
CA TYR A 85 0.94 -3.53 18.10
C TYR A 85 2.44 -3.22 18.08
N PRO A 86 3.38 -4.18 18.26
CA PRO A 86 4.79 -3.90 18.13
C PRO A 86 5.16 -3.35 16.75
N CYS A 87 4.65 -3.97 15.69
CA CYS A 87 4.82 -3.49 14.31
C CYS A 87 4.20 -2.11 14.11
N GLN A 88 2.96 -1.89 14.57
CA GLN A 88 2.28 -0.61 14.47
C GLN A 88 3.10 0.51 15.12
N THR A 89 3.63 0.30 16.31
CA THR A 89 4.44 1.29 17.04
C THR A 89 5.73 1.60 16.30
N MET A 90 6.42 0.59 15.77
CA MET A 90 7.65 0.79 15.00
C MET A 90 7.39 1.56 13.70
N LEU A 91 6.29 1.28 13.00
CA LEU A 91 5.91 2.03 11.79
C LEU A 91 5.58 3.49 12.07
N LEU A 92 5.00 3.82 13.22
CA LEU A 92 4.82 5.21 13.65
C LEU A 92 6.17 5.91 13.87
N GLY A 93 7.16 5.21 14.44
CA GLY A 93 8.52 5.72 14.57
C GLY A 93 9.15 6.03 13.21
N VAL A 94 9.04 5.11 12.24
CA VAL A 94 9.53 5.31 10.87
C VAL A 94 8.86 6.52 10.22
N GLN A 95 7.54 6.71 10.38
CA GLN A 95 6.84 7.89 9.85
C GLN A 95 7.40 9.19 10.45
N ALA A 96 7.67 9.21 11.77
CA ALA A 96 8.26 10.37 12.41
C ALA A 96 9.65 10.69 11.84
N ASP A 97 10.50 9.69 11.62
CA ASP A 97 11.83 9.87 11.02
C ASP A 97 11.76 10.42 9.60
N LEU A 98 10.84 9.92 8.78
CA LEU A 98 10.63 10.41 7.41
C LEU A 98 10.14 11.87 7.40
N ILE A 99 9.29 12.27 8.35
CA ILE A 99 8.84 13.65 8.51
C ILE A 99 10.00 14.55 8.95
N LEU A 100 10.79 14.14 9.94
CA LEU A 100 11.97 14.88 10.39
C LEU A 100 12.95 15.07 9.24
N GLN A 101 13.18 14.06 8.42
CA GLN A 101 14.03 14.17 7.24
C GLN A 101 13.50 15.21 6.24
N GLN A 102 12.19 15.29 6.01
CA GLN A 102 11.61 16.32 5.14
C GLN A 102 11.76 17.74 5.70
N LEU A 103 11.81 17.88 7.02
CA LEU A 103 11.99 19.16 7.69
C LEU A 103 13.46 19.60 7.79
N GLY A 104 14.39 18.74 7.38
CA GLY A 104 15.83 18.99 7.47
C GLY A 104 16.46 18.59 8.82
N ASP A 105 15.68 17.99 9.71
CA ASP A 105 16.08 17.53 11.05
C ASP A 105 16.27 16.01 11.10
N GLY A 106 16.66 15.40 9.98
CA GLY A 106 16.80 13.96 9.85
C GLY A 106 17.79 13.35 10.85
N ARG A 107 17.45 12.17 11.39
CA ARG A 107 18.24 11.49 12.43
C ARG A 107 19.36 10.60 11.88
N GLY A 108 19.57 10.59 10.55
CA GLY A 108 20.66 9.85 9.92
C GLY A 108 20.59 8.34 10.20
N ASP A 109 21.70 7.77 10.71
CA ASP A 109 21.83 6.33 10.96
C ASP A 109 20.83 5.80 12.00
N LEU A 110 20.37 6.65 12.91
CA LEU A 110 19.32 6.25 13.87
C LEU A 110 18.01 5.94 13.17
N ALA A 111 17.61 6.75 12.19
CA ALA A 111 16.41 6.51 11.40
C ALA A 111 16.51 5.21 10.57
N ILE A 112 17.70 4.89 10.04
CA ILE A 112 17.96 3.61 9.37
C ILE A 112 17.82 2.43 10.35
N SER A 113 18.37 2.57 11.55
CA SER A 113 18.25 1.54 12.60
C SER A 113 16.80 1.32 13.03
N ASP A 114 15.99 2.38 13.12
CA ASP A 114 14.57 2.29 13.44
C ASP A 114 13.78 1.61 12.32
N LEU A 115 14.10 1.88 11.05
CA LEU A 115 13.54 1.19 9.90
C LEU A 115 13.83 -0.31 9.91
N GLU A 116 15.06 -0.71 10.20
CA GLU A 116 15.45 -2.12 10.35
C GLU A 116 14.73 -2.80 11.52
N ALA A 117 14.54 -2.09 12.63
CA ALA A 117 13.80 -2.59 13.78
C ALA A 117 12.31 -2.78 13.41
N ALA A 118 11.74 -1.85 12.64
CA ALA A 118 10.38 -1.98 12.12
C ALA A 118 10.25 -3.22 11.22
N ARG A 119 11.19 -3.48 10.32
CA ARG A 119 11.21 -4.67 9.48
C ARG A 119 11.18 -5.96 10.29
N ARG A 120 11.99 -6.05 11.35
CA ARG A 120 12.02 -7.22 12.24
C ARG A 120 10.72 -7.40 13.03
N SER A 121 10.03 -6.30 13.34
CA SER A 121 8.80 -6.29 14.13
C SER A 121 7.54 -6.55 13.30
N CYS A 122 7.64 -6.51 11.97
CA CYS A 122 6.54 -6.60 11.02
C CYS A 122 6.61 -7.84 10.10
N PRO A 123 6.76 -9.07 10.65
CA PRO A 123 6.84 -10.25 9.79
C PRO A 123 5.50 -10.49 9.08
N GLY A 124 5.57 -10.68 7.76
CA GLY A 124 4.38 -10.99 6.94
C GLY A 124 3.46 -9.80 6.63
N LEU A 125 3.99 -8.58 6.74
CA LEU A 125 3.35 -7.36 6.26
C LEU A 125 3.96 -6.90 4.95
#